data_c12c2cd0e6a10fafc9ce870693011f3f
#
_entry.id   c12c2cd0e6a10fafc9ce870693011f3f
#
_cell.length_a   1.000
_cell.length_b   1.000
_cell.length_c   1.000
_cell.angle_alpha   90.00
_cell.angle_beta   90.00
_cell.angle_gamma   90.00
#
_symmetry.space_group_name_H-M   'P 1'
#
loop_
_entity.id
_entity.type
_entity.pdbx_description
1 polymer ?
#
loop_
_entity_poly.entity_id
_entity_poly.type
_entity_poly.pdbx_seq_one_letter_code
_entity_poly.pdbx_strand_id
1 'polypeptide(L)'
;MLSRLYISNYALIEELDIAFDPGFTIITGETGAGKSIILGALTLLLGGKADARAVRNPERKIVVEATFDIAGYALEGFFKDNDIDYDERECIVRREVSATGRSRAFVNDSPVNVGDLKEFTTRLVDIHSQHSNMLLATPNFQLAILDSLAHNDRLLAAYGEAYRTMLNA
;
A
#
# COMPACT_ATOMS: atom_id res chain seq x y z
N MET A 1 6.01 -6.27 -7.32
CA MET A 1 5.26 -5.55 -8.37
C MET A 1 3.78 -5.91 -8.27
N LEU A 2 2.83 -4.97 -8.54
CA LEU A 2 1.39 -5.27 -8.59
C LEU A 2 1.11 -6.25 -9.75
N SER A 3 0.56 -7.43 -9.44
CA SER A 3 0.24 -8.47 -10.43
C SER A 3 -1.27 -8.63 -10.66
N ARG A 4 -2.11 -8.31 -9.67
CA ARG A 4 -3.57 -8.38 -9.78
C ARG A 4 -4.23 -7.32 -8.92
N LEU A 5 -5.35 -6.77 -9.38
CA LEU A 5 -6.21 -5.86 -8.63
C LEU A 5 -7.66 -6.32 -8.76
N TYR A 6 -8.28 -6.64 -7.63
CA TYR A 6 -9.69 -6.96 -7.52
C TYR A 6 -10.42 -5.87 -6.75
N ILE A 7 -11.54 -5.40 -7.27
CA ILE A 7 -12.40 -4.39 -6.66
C ILE A 7 -13.83 -4.88 -6.71
N SER A 8 -14.53 -4.85 -5.59
CA SER A 8 -15.95 -5.19 -5.51
C SER A 8 -16.72 -4.18 -4.69
N ASN A 9 -17.91 -3.84 -5.17
CA ASN A 9 -18.89 -2.97 -4.51
C ASN A 9 -18.37 -1.55 -4.19
N TYR A 10 -17.51 -0.99 -5.03
CA TYR A 10 -16.88 0.32 -4.80
C TYR A 10 -17.35 1.36 -5.81
N ALA A 11 -18.00 2.41 -5.35
CA ALA A 11 -18.53 3.51 -6.15
C ALA A 11 -19.39 3.01 -7.33
N LEU A 12 -18.95 3.20 -8.58
CA LEU A 12 -19.65 2.70 -9.77
C LEU A 12 -19.25 1.28 -10.15
N ILE A 13 -18.22 0.72 -9.53
CA ILE A 13 -17.72 -0.63 -9.81
C ILE A 13 -18.55 -1.64 -9.00
N GLU A 14 -19.24 -2.52 -9.68
CA GLU A 14 -19.85 -3.70 -9.06
C GLU A 14 -18.81 -4.76 -8.78
N GLU A 15 -18.07 -5.12 -9.82
CA GLU A 15 -16.96 -6.05 -9.76
C GLU A 15 -15.96 -5.74 -10.87
N LEU A 16 -14.67 -5.78 -10.56
CA LEU A 16 -13.57 -5.59 -11.48
C LEU A 16 -12.40 -6.46 -11.04
N ASP A 17 -11.85 -7.22 -11.98
CA ASP A 17 -10.68 -8.06 -11.79
C ASP A 17 -9.69 -7.80 -12.92
N ILE A 18 -8.51 -7.30 -12.60
CA ILE A 18 -7.47 -6.94 -13.56
C ILE A 18 -6.18 -7.65 -13.20
N ALA A 19 -5.63 -8.39 -14.17
CA ALA A 19 -4.25 -8.87 -14.11
C ALA A 19 -3.31 -7.86 -14.78
N PHE A 20 -2.12 -7.70 -14.23
CA PHE A 20 -1.07 -6.84 -14.74
C PHE A 20 0.15 -7.67 -15.13
N ASP A 21 0.60 -7.52 -16.36
CA ASP A 21 1.86 -8.08 -16.79
C ASP A 21 3.06 -7.24 -16.30
N PRO A 22 4.25 -7.83 -16.19
CA PRO A 22 5.47 -7.10 -15.88
C PRO A 22 5.74 -5.97 -16.89
N GLY A 23 6.17 -4.80 -16.38
CA GLY A 23 6.55 -3.67 -17.21
C GLY A 23 5.54 -2.52 -17.15
N PHE A 24 5.19 -1.95 -18.30
CA PHE A 24 4.39 -0.75 -18.41
C PHE A 24 2.96 -1.07 -18.86
N THR A 25 1.97 -0.67 -18.04
CA THR A 25 0.54 -0.85 -18.35
C THR A 25 -0.13 0.51 -18.51
N ILE A 26 -0.95 0.69 -19.55
CA ILE A 26 -1.75 1.89 -19.77
C ILE A 26 -3.23 1.55 -19.58
N ILE A 27 -3.89 2.28 -18.66
CA ILE A 27 -5.33 2.23 -18.49
C ILE A 27 -5.95 3.44 -19.21
N THR A 28 -6.64 3.19 -20.31
CA THR A 28 -7.33 4.22 -21.11
C THR A 28 -8.84 4.19 -20.85
N GLY A 29 -9.50 5.30 -21.11
CA GLY A 29 -10.95 5.41 -20.99
C GLY A 29 -11.41 6.84 -21.15
N GLU A 30 -12.69 7.04 -21.48
CA GLU A 30 -13.29 8.38 -21.56
C GLU A 30 -13.14 9.14 -20.24
N THR A 31 -13.16 10.47 -20.33
CA THR A 31 -12.91 11.35 -19.18
C THR A 31 -13.92 11.16 -18.06
N GLY A 32 -13.42 10.97 -16.86
CA GLY A 32 -14.07 11.25 -15.61
C GLY A 32 -14.11 10.11 -14.61
N ALA A 33 -14.96 9.08 -14.76
CA ALA A 33 -15.31 8.25 -13.62
C ALA A 33 -14.37 7.05 -13.41
N GLY A 34 -14.06 6.24 -14.43
CA GLY A 34 -13.42 4.93 -14.24
C GLY A 34 -11.99 4.99 -13.70
N LYS A 35 -11.12 5.80 -14.29
CA LYS A 35 -9.70 5.90 -13.90
C LYS A 35 -9.53 6.42 -12.46
N SER A 36 -10.29 7.45 -12.10
CA SER A 36 -10.25 8.04 -10.75
C SER A 36 -10.81 7.09 -9.70
N ILE A 37 -11.77 6.23 -10.06
CA ILE A 37 -12.34 5.23 -9.14
C ILE A 37 -11.31 4.13 -8.86
N ILE A 38 -10.60 3.63 -9.88
CA ILE A 38 -9.51 2.66 -9.69
C ILE A 38 -8.40 3.25 -8.81
N LEU A 39 -8.01 4.49 -9.07
CA LEU A 39 -7.00 5.18 -8.25
C LEU A 39 -7.49 5.39 -6.80
N GLY A 40 -8.78 5.71 -6.61
CA GLY A 40 -9.41 5.80 -5.29
C GLY A 40 -9.41 4.46 -4.55
N ALA A 41 -9.70 3.36 -5.24
CA ALA A 41 -9.66 2.02 -4.68
C ALA A 41 -8.22 1.63 -4.26
N LEU A 42 -7.22 1.91 -5.11
CA LEU A 42 -5.81 1.71 -4.76
C LEU A 42 -5.42 2.56 -3.55
N THR A 43 -5.81 3.83 -3.51
CA THR A 43 -5.54 4.70 -2.34
C THR A 43 -6.15 4.14 -1.05
N LEU A 44 -7.38 3.59 -1.12
CA LEU A 44 -8.01 2.91 0.01
C LEU A 44 -7.20 1.70 0.45
N LEU A 45 -6.76 0.87 -0.49
CA LEU A 45 -5.94 -0.32 -0.24
C LEU A 45 -4.63 0.03 0.47
N LEU A 46 -3.98 1.13 0.05
CA LEU A 46 -2.72 1.61 0.62
C LEU A 46 -2.87 2.36 1.96
N GLY A 47 -3.96 2.13 2.69
CA GLY A 47 -4.18 2.73 4.01
C GLY A 47 -4.89 4.08 4.00
N GLY A 48 -5.43 4.50 2.86
CA GLY A 48 -6.24 5.71 2.75
C GLY A 48 -7.51 5.65 3.60
N LYS A 49 -8.11 6.82 3.84
CA LYS A 49 -9.34 6.95 4.62
C LYS A 49 -10.49 6.23 3.93
N ALA A 50 -11.18 5.36 4.68
CA ALA A 50 -12.39 4.71 4.20
C ALA A 50 -13.56 5.71 4.16
N ASP A 51 -14.31 5.73 3.06
CA ASP A 51 -15.53 6.51 2.92
C ASP A 51 -16.72 5.56 2.68
N ALA A 52 -17.62 5.48 3.67
CA ALA A 52 -18.81 4.65 3.58
C ALA A 52 -19.75 5.06 2.43
N ARG A 53 -19.66 6.32 1.96
CA ARG A 53 -20.46 6.81 0.81
C ARG A 53 -20.02 6.16 -0.52
N ALA A 54 -18.82 5.57 -0.55
CA ALA A 54 -18.36 4.84 -1.71
C ALA A 54 -18.90 3.39 -1.79
N VAL A 55 -19.65 2.94 -0.76
CA VAL A 55 -20.33 1.63 -0.80
C VAL A 55 -21.50 1.70 -1.77
N ARG A 56 -21.44 0.90 -2.85
CA ARG A 56 -22.46 0.89 -3.90
C ARG A 56 -23.76 0.20 -3.42
N ASN A 57 -23.65 -0.99 -2.86
CA ASN A 57 -24.76 -1.73 -2.28
C ASN A 57 -24.54 -1.86 -0.76
N PRO A 58 -25.44 -1.27 0.08
CA PRO A 58 -25.28 -1.30 1.54
C PRO A 58 -25.32 -2.69 2.17
N GLU A 59 -25.88 -3.67 1.49
CA GLU A 59 -25.93 -5.07 1.98
C GLU A 59 -24.59 -5.81 1.82
N ARG A 60 -23.69 -5.27 1.02
CA ARG A 60 -22.37 -5.84 0.75
C ARG A 60 -21.26 -4.88 1.22
N LYS A 61 -20.13 -5.44 1.58
CA LYS A 61 -18.93 -4.65 1.86
C LYS A 61 -18.25 -4.23 0.56
N ILE A 62 -17.55 -3.11 0.60
CA ILE A 62 -16.45 -2.88 -0.35
C ILE A 62 -15.37 -3.91 -0.06
N VAL A 63 -14.83 -4.50 -1.11
CA VAL A 63 -13.60 -5.29 -1.06
C VAL A 63 -12.65 -4.73 -2.11
N VAL A 64 -11.46 -4.34 -1.68
CA VAL A 64 -10.35 -4.02 -2.58
C VAL A 64 -9.20 -4.94 -2.18
N GLU A 65 -8.71 -5.71 -3.14
CA GLU A 65 -7.63 -6.68 -2.94
C GLU A 65 -6.59 -6.51 -4.05
N ALA A 66 -5.34 -6.57 -3.69
CA ALA A 66 -4.26 -6.59 -4.65
C ALA A 66 -3.25 -7.67 -4.30
N THR A 67 -2.76 -8.34 -5.33
CA THR A 67 -1.67 -9.30 -5.26
C THR A 67 -0.39 -8.62 -5.74
N PHE A 68 0.67 -8.75 -4.96
CA PHE A 68 1.99 -8.22 -5.26
C PHE A 68 3.00 -9.35 -5.38
N ASP A 69 3.78 -9.33 -6.45
CA ASP A 69 5.05 -10.04 -6.49
C ASP A 69 6.07 -9.24 -5.67
N ILE A 70 6.54 -9.83 -4.57
CA ILE A 70 7.44 -9.19 -3.60
C ILE A 70 8.86 -9.77 -3.62
N ALA A 71 9.18 -10.60 -4.60
CA ALA A 71 10.52 -11.16 -4.74
C ALA A 71 11.58 -10.04 -4.75
N GLY A 72 12.54 -10.13 -3.84
CA GLY A 72 13.66 -9.17 -3.73
C GLY A 72 13.35 -7.85 -3.01
N TYR A 73 12.19 -7.72 -2.34
CA TYR A 73 11.84 -6.51 -1.59
C TYR A 73 12.36 -6.46 -0.14
N ALA A 74 13.01 -7.53 0.35
CA ALA A 74 13.55 -7.65 1.72
C ALA A 74 12.51 -7.27 2.80
N LEU A 75 11.34 -7.91 2.74
CA LEU A 75 10.19 -7.62 3.61
C LEU A 75 10.01 -8.61 4.76
N GLU A 76 10.88 -9.62 4.90
CA GLU A 76 10.81 -10.69 5.89
C GLU A 76 10.66 -10.16 7.32
N GLY A 77 11.34 -9.05 7.63
CA GLY A 77 11.25 -8.40 8.94
C GLY A 77 9.83 -7.96 9.28
N PHE A 78 9.13 -7.34 8.34
CA PHE A 78 7.75 -6.90 8.54
C PHE A 78 6.81 -8.07 8.85
N PHE A 79 6.91 -9.17 8.09
CA PHE A 79 6.05 -10.35 8.28
C PHE A 79 6.32 -11.01 9.63
N LYS A 80 7.58 -11.14 10.02
CA LYS A 80 7.99 -11.70 11.31
C LYS A 80 7.53 -10.84 12.50
N ASP A 81 7.69 -9.53 12.40
CA ASP A 81 7.35 -8.60 13.50
C ASP A 81 5.82 -8.50 13.73
N ASN A 82 5.03 -8.82 12.71
CA ASN A 82 3.56 -8.80 12.75
C ASN A 82 2.91 -10.19 12.86
N ASP A 83 3.71 -11.26 12.99
CA ASP A 83 3.24 -12.66 13.06
C ASP A 83 2.35 -13.03 11.85
N ILE A 84 2.80 -12.64 10.65
CA ILE A 84 2.13 -12.89 9.37
C ILE A 84 2.93 -13.94 8.59
N ASP A 85 2.22 -14.88 7.98
CA ASP A 85 2.84 -15.87 7.10
C ASP A 85 3.54 -15.17 5.92
N TYR A 86 4.81 -15.49 5.71
CA TYR A 86 5.63 -14.93 4.65
C TYR A 86 5.72 -15.89 3.47
N ASP A 87 5.33 -15.44 2.28
CA ASP A 87 5.66 -16.04 1.01
C ASP A 87 6.72 -15.17 0.31
N GLU A 88 7.80 -15.79 -0.16
CA GLU A 88 8.91 -15.07 -0.81
C GLU A 88 8.53 -14.40 -2.13
N ARG A 89 7.43 -14.81 -2.74
CA ARG A 89 7.03 -14.38 -4.08
C ARG A 89 5.77 -13.55 -4.09
N GLU A 90 4.80 -13.90 -3.25
CA GLU A 90 3.46 -13.32 -3.32
C GLU A 90 3.01 -12.73 -1.99
N CYS A 91 2.38 -11.58 -2.07
CA CYS A 91 1.71 -10.97 -0.93
C CYS A 91 0.35 -10.44 -1.36
N ILE A 92 -0.70 -10.84 -0.64
CA ILE A 92 -2.06 -10.37 -0.85
C ILE A 92 -2.38 -9.30 0.18
N VAL A 93 -2.75 -8.13 -0.27
CA VAL A 93 -3.23 -7.01 0.55
C VAL A 93 -4.71 -6.81 0.30
N ARG A 94 -5.53 -6.78 1.37
CA ARG A 94 -6.99 -6.62 1.25
C ARG A 94 -7.52 -5.56 2.21
N ARG A 95 -8.46 -4.76 1.71
CA ARG A 95 -9.25 -3.80 2.50
C ARG A 95 -10.73 -4.12 2.35
N GLU A 96 -11.43 -4.13 3.47
CA GLU A 96 -12.88 -4.27 3.52
C GLU A 96 -13.49 -3.05 4.21
N VAL A 97 -14.56 -2.49 3.64
CA VAL A 97 -15.31 -1.39 4.24
C VAL A 97 -16.80 -1.70 4.20
N SER A 98 -17.47 -1.64 5.35
CA SER A 98 -18.92 -1.83 5.43
C SER A 98 -19.67 -0.49 5.22
N ALA A 99 -20.96 -0.57 4.92
CA ALA A 99 -21.85 0.60 4.84
C ALA A 99 -21.91 1.40 6.17
N THR A 100 -21.59 0.77 7.29
CA THR A 100 -21.50 1.44 8.60
C THR A 100 -20.17 2.16 8.83
N GLY A 101 -19.26 2.17 7.84
CA GLY A 101 -17.95 2.79 7.94
C GLY A 101 -16.89 1.96 8.67
N ARG A 102 -17.22 0.75 9.14
CA ARG A 102 -16.22 -0.16 9.72
C ARG A 102 -15.26 -0.61 8.63
N SER A 103 -13.97 -0.45 8.88
CA SER A 103 -12.91 -0.82 7.95
C SER A 103 -11.97 -1.84 8.57
N ARG A 104 -11.58 -2.84 7.78
CA ARG A 104 -10.61 -3.87 8.15
C ARG A 104 -9.52 -3.95 7.09
N ALA A 105 -8.31 -4.28 7.51
CA ALA A 105 -7.16 -4.49 6.63
C ALA A 105 -6.56 -5.87 6.89
N PHE A 106 -6.04 -6.48 5.83
CA PHE A 106 -5.44 -7.79 5.88
C PHE A 106 -4.19 -7.83 5.01
N VAL A 107 -3.20 -8.58 5.45
CA VAL A 107 -2.01 -8.99 4.68
C VAL A 107 -1.91 -10.49 4.80
N ASN A 108 -1.92 -11.22 3.67
CA ASN A 108 -1.98 -12.69 3.61
C ASN A 108 -3.06 -13.27 4.52
N ASP A 109 -4.29 -12.72 4.45
CA ASP A 109 -5.44 -13.05 5.29
C ASP A 109 -5.29 -12.76 6.80
N SER A 110 -4.12 -12.40 7.28
CA SER A 110 -3.90 -11.96 8.66
C SER A 110 -4.42 -10.52 8.85
N PRO A 111 -5.24 -10.26 9.88
CA PRO A 111 -5.74 -8.91 10.14
C PRO A 111 -4.62 -8.01 10.65
N VAL A 112 -4.49 -6.83 10.05
CA VAL A 112 -3.51 -5.81 10.43
C VAL A 112 -4.19 -4.49 10.74
N ASN A 113 -3.54 -3.61 11.52
CA ASN A 113 -4.04 -2.26 11.67
C ASN A 113 -3.71 -1.41 10.44
N VAL A 114 -4.45 -0.31 10.23
CA VAL A 114 -4.31 0.54 9.04
C VAL A 114 -2.97 1.29 9.02
N GLY A 115 -2.38 1.54 10.19
CA GLY A 115 -1.07 2.18 10.30
C GLY A 115 0.03 1.29 9.75
N ASP A 116 0.08 0.04 10.19
CA ASP A 116 1.06 -0.96 9.74
C ASP A 116 0.85 -1.28 8.26
N LEU A 117 -0.42 -1.41 7.82
CA LEU A 117 -0.72 -1.57 6.41
C LEU A 117 -0.14 -0.43 5.56
N LYS A 118 -0.31 0.82 5.99
CA LYS A 118 0.19 1.99 5.27
C LYS A 118 1.71 2.00 5.21
N GLU A 119 2.39 1.71 6.32
CA GLU A 119 3.85 1.61 6.34
C GLU A 119 4.35 0.51 5.38
N PHE A 120 3.71 -0.65 5.43
CA PHE A 120 4.03 -1.77 4.55
C PHE A 120 3.83 -1.43 3.08
N THR A 121 2.65 -0.92 2.73
CA THR A 121 2.28 -0.68 1.33
C THR A 121 3.05 0.47 0.68
N THR A 122 3.57 1.43 1.45
CA THR A 122 4.46 2.49 0.91
C THR A 122 5.79 1.95 0.38
N ARG A 123 6.18 0.73 0.78
CA ARG A 123 7.35 0.03 0.23
C ARG A 123 7.05 -0.70 -1.07
N LEU A 124 5.76 -0.96 -1.38
CA LEU A 124 5.31 -1.73 -2.54
C LEU A 124 4.86 -0.83 -3.71
N VAL A 125 4.17 0.26 -3.40
CA VAL A 125 3.52 1.11 -4.41
C VAL A 125 3.63 2.58 -4.02
N ASP A 126 3.97 3.40 -4.99
CA ASP A 126 3.84 4.85 -4.88
C ASP A 126 2.79 5.36 -5.88
N ILE A 127 1.90 6.23 -5.41
CA ILE A 127 0.83 6.82 -6.23
C ILE A 127 1.11 8.31 -6.46
N HIS A 128 1.43 8.65 -7.70
CA HIS A 128 1.56 10.03 -8.13
C HIS A 128 0.25 10.50 -8.77
N SER A 129 -0.50 11.34 -8.07
CA SER A 129 -1.70 12.00 -8.59
C SER A 129 -1.46 13.49 -8.81
N GLN A 130 -2.37 14.16 -9.52
CA GLN A 130 -2.29 15.61 -9.78
C GLN A 130 -2.22 16.47 -8.50
N HIS A 131 -2.53 15.89 -7.33
CA HIS A 131 -2.56 16.57 -6.04
C HIS A 131 -1.53 16.03 -5.03
N SER A 132 -0.68 15.09 -5.43
CA SER A 132 0.28 14.44 -4.52
C SER A 132 1.73 14.65 -4.99
N ASN A 133 2.32 15.75 -4.61
CA ASN A 133 3.77 15.99 -4.82
C ASN A 133 4.54 15.65 -3.54
N MET A 134 4.47 14.42 -2.98
CA MET A 134 4.68 14.43 -1.55
C MET A 134 5.93 13.75 -1.04
N LEU A 135 6.39 12.65 -1.59
CA LEU A 135 7.57 11.98 -1.02
C LEU A 135 8.85 12.77 -1.28
N LEU A 136 9.05 13.27 -2.52
CA LEU A 136 10.21 14.08 -2.89
C LEU A 136 10.32 15.40 -2.10
N ALA A 137 9.22 15.92 -1.59
CA ALA A 137 9.19 17.16 -0.81
C ALA A 137 9.45 16.94 0.69
N THR A 138 9.46 15.69 1.18
CA THR A 138 9.70 15.43 2.60
C THR A 138 11.20 15.42 2.90
N PRO A 139 11.66 16.15 3.94
CA PRO A 139 13.08 16.19 4.31
C PRO A 139 13.69 14.82 4.56
N ASN A 140 12.93 13.92 5.20
CA ASN A 140 13.41 12.57 5.50
C ASN A 140 13.65 11.74 4.24
N PHE A 141 12.79 11.86 3.22
CA PHE A 141 12.98 11.17 1.95
C PHE A 141 14.17 11.72 1.17
N GLN A 142 14.32 13.05 1.15
CA GLN A 142 15.48 13.70 0.53
C GLN A 142 16.79 13.25 1.18
N LEU A 143 16.81 13.17 2.51
CA LEU A 143 17.98 12.68 3.24
C LEU A 143 18.27 11.22 2.92
N ALA A 144 17.25 10.35 2.88
CA ALA A 144 17.42 8.95 2.54
C ALA A 144 17.99 8.75 1.12
N ILE A 145 17.55 9.58 0.14
CA ILE A 145 18.14 9.57 -1.21
C ILE A 145 19.61 9.99 -1.17
N LEU A 146 19.95 11.06 -0.44
CA LEU A 146 21.32 11.52 -0.33
C LEU A 146 22.22 10.47 0.32
N ASP A 147 21.76 9.82 1.37
CA ASP A 147 22.48 8.76 2.05
C ASP A 147 22.69 7.53 1.14
N SER A 148 21.66 7.15 0.36
CA SER A 148 21.77 6.08 -0.63
C SER A 148 22.78 6.39 -1.73
N LEU A 149 22.74 7.60 -2.29
CA LEU A 149 23.68 8.05 -3.32
C LEU A 149 25.12 8.18 -2.79
N ALA A 150 25.27 8.54 -1.53
CA ALA A 150 26.57 8.66 -0.86
C ALA A 150 27.11 7.33 -0.33
N HIS A 151 26.35 6.22 -0.47
CA HIS A 151 26.68 4.92 0.09
C HIS A 151 26.98 4.94 1.59
N ASN A 152 26.15 5.68 2.36
CA ASN A 152 26.35 5.94 3.79
C ASN A 152 25.83 4.84 4.72
N ASP A 153 25.47 3.64 4.21
CA ASP A 153 24.83 2.56 4.98
C ASP A 153 25.58 2.24 6.28
N ARG A 154 26.91 2.20 6.24
CA ARG A 154 27.73 1.92 7.43
C ARG A 154 27.66 3.04 8.48
N LEU A 155 27.64 4.27 8.03
CA LEU A 155 27.55 5.44 8.94
C LEU A 155 26.15 5.56 9.54
N LEU A 156 25.11 5.28 8.76
CA LEU A 156 23.72 5.23 9.23
C LEU A 156 23.51 4.14 10.29
N ALA A 157 24.07 2.95 10.09
CA ALA A 157 24.01 1.87 11.07
C ALA A 157 24.68 2.27 12.40
N ALA A 158 25.89 2.83 12.33
CA ALA A 158 26.64 3.29 13.50
C ALA A 158 25.92 4.44 14.24
N TYR A 159 25.36 5.39 13.51
CA TYR A 159 24.55 6.47 14.08
C TYR A 159 23.29 5.92 14.77
N GLY A 160 22.58 4.99 14.14
CA GLY A 160 21.37 4.38 14.68
C GLY A 160 21.64 3.62 15.99
N GLU A 161 22.79 2.96 16.13
CA GLU A 161 23.22 2.30 17.37
C GLU A 161 23.52 3.32 18.48
N ALA A 162 24.28 4.37 18.16
CA ALA A 162 24.60 5.43 19.11
C ALA A 162 23.35 6.18 19.58
N TYR A 163 22.43 6.48 18.65
CA TYR A 163 21.17 7.16 18.97
C TYR A 163 20.27 6.31 19.88
N ARG A 164 20.14 5.01 19.61
CA ARG A 164 19.38 4.08 20.48
C ARG A 164 20.00 3.98 21.88
N THR A 165 21.31 3.94 21.97
CA THR A 165 22.02 3.92 23.25
C THR A 165 21.75 5.20 24.05
N MET A 166 21.76 6.35 23.40
CA MET A 166 21.44 7.64 24.04
C MET A 166 20.00 7.71 24.55
N LEU A 167 19.02 7.15 23.80
CA LEU A 167 17.61 7.17 24.20
C LEU A 167 17.33 6.23 25.38
N ASN A 168 18.16 5.19 25.58
CA ASN A 168 18.00 4.19 26.65
C ASN A 168 18.82 4.53 27.91
N ALA A 169 19.55 5.63 27.91
CA ALA A 169 20.32 6.14 29.05
C ALA A 169 19.54 7.21 29.82
#